data_5c61c2a2da2c2e6983a8f25ea21989a8
#
_entry.id   5c61c2a2da2c2e6983a8f25ea21989a8
#
_cell.length_a   1.000
_cell.length_b   1.000
_cell.length_c   1.000
_cell.angle_alpha   90.00
_cell.angle_beta   90.00
_cell.angle_gamma   90.00
#
_symmetry.space_group_name_H-M   'P 1'
#
loop_
_entity.id
_entity.type
_entity.pdbx_description
1 polymer ?
#
loop_
_entity_poly.entity_id
_entity_poly.type
_entity_poly.pdbx_seq_one_letter_code
_entity_poly.pdbx_strand_id
1 'polypeptide(L)'
;MMRSITTILTATILLSLSACTSKPEYGSEPSMFLPGSARQTWAVAPAVNLSGVAQADPILQADLLFSQLQQTAGLNVIPVNRVVEVLAALRIEQVQSEEQAAIICNVLGCDALLVPTITAYDPYDPPKMGASLHLFRKTNVMNAGVDPRELVRRATPKPNESTPARSSFLQVVGMFDAANGSTRAAALLYAQGRNDPAGPYGAKGYLIEMDRYSGFVYHSLIEELLLKPALADAR
;
A
#
# COMPACT_ATOMS: atom_id res chain seq x y z
N MET A 1 -18.95 27.94 -61.05
CA MET A 1 -18.10 28.43 -59.93
C MET A 1 -18.69 28.26 -58.52
N MET A 2 -20.01 28.38 -58.33
CA MET A 2 -20.63 28.22 -56.98
C MET A 2 -20.56 26.81 -56.37
N ARG A 3 -20.55 25.74 -57.15
CA ARG A 3 -20.51 24.35 -56.62
C ARG A 3 -19.15 23.93 -56.02
N SER A 4 -18.05 24.51 -56.48
CA SER A 4 -16.70 24.20 -55.97
C SER A 4 -16.43 24.88 -54.63
N ILE A 5 -17.02 26.03 -54.32
CA ILE A 5 -16.84 26.77 -53.09
C ILE A 5 -17.56 26.08 -51.94
N THR A 6 -18.76 25.51 -52.19
CA THR A 6 -19.55 24.78 -51.17
C THR A 6 -18.86 23.46 -50.77
N THR A 7 -18.22 22.74 -51.67
CA THR A 7 -17.50 21.50 -51.37
C THR A 7 -16.22 21.75 -50.56
N ILE A 8 -15.52 22.86 -50.77
CA ILE A 8 -14.32 23.22 -50.02
C ILE A 8 -14.72 23.65 -48.59
N LEU A 9 -15.82 24.38 -48.44
CA LEU A 9 -16.29 24.83 -47.14
C LEU A 9 -16.76 23.67 -46.24
N THR A 10 -17.41 22.65 -46.82
CA THR A 10 -17.82 21.44 -46.07
C THR A 10 -16.65 20.55 -45.67
N ALA A 11 -15.61 20.46 -46.49
CA ALA A 11 -14.39 19.69 -46.16
C ALA A 11 -13.59 20.34 -45.03
N THR A 12 -13.56 21.67 -44.96
CA THR A 12 -12.86 22.39 -43.89
C THR A 12 -13.57 22.28 -42.52
N ILE A 13 -14.88 22.20 -42.51
CA ILE A 13 -15.67 22.01 -41.28
C ILE A 13 -15.52 20.59 -40.72
N LEU A 14 -15.38 19.57 -41.57
CA LEU A 14 -15.16 18.19 -41.09
C LEU A 14 -13.78 17.94 -40.47
N LEU A 15 -12.75 18.70 -40.85
CA LEU A 15 -11.40 18.56 -40.30
C LEU A 15 -11.24 19.18 -38.89
N SER A 16 -12.12 20.09 -38.50
CA SER A 16 -12.05 20.76 -37.19
C SER A 16 -12.67 19.99 -36.01
N LEU A 17 -13.30 18.84 -36.26
CA LEU A 17 -13.96 18.01 -35.25
C LEU A 17 -13.06 16.92 -34.64
N SER A 18 -11.81 16.80 -35.09
CA SER A 18 -10.89 15.73 -34.60
C SER A 18 -9.98 16.16 -33.45
N ALA A 19 -10.17 17.35 -32.87
CA ALA A 19 -9.33 17.86 -31.80
C ALA A 19 -9.96 17.67 -30.40
N CYS A 20 -10.67 16.56 -30.19
CA CYS A 20 -10.89 16.09 -28.81
C CYS A 20 -9.65 15.30 -28.38
N THR A 21 -8.59 16.01 -27.98
CA THR A 21 -7.57 15.40 -27.13
C THR A 21 -8.26 15.01 -25.82
N SER A 22 -8.45 13.71 -25.61
CA SER A 22 -8.85 13.19 -24.30
C SER A 22 -7.84 13.73 -23.30
N LYS A 23 -8.31 14.59 -22.36
CA LYS A 23 -7.52 14.92 -21.20
C LYS A 23 -7.15 13.61 -20.52
N PRO A 24 -5.90 13.42 -20.07
CA PRO A 24 -5.59 12.28 -19.23
C PRO A 24 -6.55 12.31 -18.06
N GLU A 25 -7.34 11.26 -17.92
CA GLU A 25 -8.34 11.11 -16.88
C GLU A 25 -7.58 10.98 -15.55
N TYR A 26 -7.69 11.99 -14.70
CA TYR A 26 -7.24 11.94 -13.32
C TYR A 26 -8.15 10.93 -12.60
N GLY A 27 -7.63 9.79 -12.25
CA GLY A 27 -8.36 8.70 -11.63
C GLY A 27 -8.22 7.44 -12.48
N SER A 28 -6.98 6.96 -12.59
CA SER A 28 -6.70 5.70 -13.27
C SER A 28 -7.46 4.56 -12.61
N GLU A 29 -7.93 3.63 -13.44
CA GLU A 29 -8.39 2.32 -12.98
C GLU A 29 -7.36 1.70 -12.02
N PRO A 30 -7.81 0.86 -11.06
CA PRO A 30 -6.89 0.23 -10.12
C PRO A 30 -5.78 -0.49 -10.87
N SER A 31 -4.54 -0.09 -10.59
CA SER A 31 -3.35 -0.61 -11.28
C SER A 31 -2.94 -1.99 -10.78
N MET A 32 -3.47 -2.40 -9.63
CA MET A 32 -3.16 -3.66 -8.95
C MET A 32 -4.44 -4.46 -8.71
N PHE A 33 -4.30 -5.79 -8.74
CA PHE A 33 -5.41 -6.72 -8.51
C PHE A 33 -5.00 -7.76 -7.48
N LEU A 34 -5.88 -7.98 -6.50
CA LEU A 34 -5.69 -9.08 -5.56
C LEU A 34 -5.82 -10.41 -6.31
N PRO A 35 -4.83 -11.33 -6.23
CA PRO A 35 -4.96 -12.64 -6.84
C PRO A 35 -6.09 -13.44 -6.19
N GLY A 36 -6.84 -14.19 -7.01
CA GLY A 36 -8.00 -14.98 -6.57
C GLY A 36 -9.33 -14.32 -6.91
N SER A 37 -10.43 -15.06 -6.68
CA SER A 37 -11.78 -14.62 -7.04
C SER A 37 -12.55 -13.97 -5.88
N ALA A 38 -12.10 -14.15 -4.64
CA ALA A 38 -12.78 -13.64 -3.45
C ALA A 38 -12.23 -12.25 -3.06
N ARG A 39 -13.14 -11.34 -2.75
CA ARG A 39 -12.76 -10.07 -2.11
C ARG A 39 -12.25 -10.33 -0.71
N GLN A 40 -11.19 -9.63 -0.31
CA GLN A 40 -10.64 -9.71 1.04
C GLN A 40 -10.71 -8.34 1.71
N THR A 41 -10.78 -8.38 3.05
CA THR A 41 -10.72 -7.18 3.89
C THR A 41 -9.41 -7.20 4.67
N TRP A 42 -8.52 -6.25 4.38
CA TRP A 42 -7.25 -6.12 5.08
C TRP A 42 -7.26 -4.92 6.02
N ALA A 43 -6.51 -5.01 7.10
CA ALA A 43 -6.26 -3.91 8.02
C ALA A 43 -4.78 -3.53 7.97
N VAL A 44 -4.46 -2.24 8.18
CA VAL A 44 -3.08 -1.74 8.22
C VAL A 44 -2.78 -1.27 9.63
N ALA A 45 -1.79 -1.90 10.28
CA ALA A 45 -1.28 -1.47 11.56
C ALA A 45 -0.37 -0.24 11.43
N PRO A 46 -0.22 0.58 12.50
CA PRO A 46 0.83 1.60 12.56
C PRO A 46 2.19 1.01 12.21
N ALA A 47 3.03 1.78 11.51
CA ALA A 47 4.33 1.31 11.07
C ALA A 47 5.28 1.10 12.27
N VAL A 48 6.13 0.09 12.16
CA VAL A 48 7.24 -0.11 13.10
C VAL A 48 8.44 0.69 12.59
N ASN A 49 8.83 1.73 13.29
CA ASN A 49 9.98 2.55 12.91
C ASN A 49 11.28 2.01 13.54
N LEU A 50 12.08 1.31 12.75
CA LEU A 50 13.41 0.83 13.12
C LEU A 50 14.54 1.65 12.45
N SER A 51 14.20 2.71 11.71
CA SER A 51 15.20 3.56 11.03
C SER A 51 15.99 4.44 11.99
N GLY A 52 15.48 4.67 13.20
CA GLY A 52 16.04 5.64 14.15
C GLY A 52 15.74 7.10 13.80
N VAL A 53 15.01 7.38 12.73
CA VAL A 53 14.67 8.73 12.25
C VAL A 53 13.25 9.09 12.68
N ALA A 54 13.11 10.12 13.51
CA ALA A 54 11.83 10.53 14.08
C ALA A 54 10.81 11.01 13.03
N GLN A 55 11.28 11.53 11.90
CA GLN A 55 10.42 11.96 10.79
C GLN A 55 9.66 10.82 10.10
N ALA A 56 10.09 9.56 10.26
CA ALA A 56 9.35 8.40 9.83
C ALA A 56 8.20 8.12 10.80
N ASP A 57 7.16 8.98 10.78
CA ASP A 57 6.00 8.88 11.67
C ASP A 57 5.20 7.59 11.41
N PRO A 58 4.99 6.73 12.42
CA PRO A 58 4.32 5.45 12.28
C PRO A 58 2.90 5.53 11.72
N ILE A 59 2.13 6.55 12.08
CA ILE A 59 0.72 6.69 11.64
C ILE A 59 0.69 7.22 10.21
N LEU A 60 1.47 8.26 9.91
CA LEU A 60 1.58 8.81 8.54
C LEU A 60 2.02 7.72 7.55
N GLN A 61 3.01 6.93 7.90
CA GLN A 61 3.49 5.84 7.03
C GLN A 61 2.44 4.75 6.82
N ALA A 62 1.65 4.42 7.85
CA ALA A 62 0.52 3.51 7.70
C ALA A 62 -0.59 4.09 6.81
N ASP A 63 -0.88 5.39 6.90
CA ASP A 63 -1.87 6.07 6.06
C ASP A 63 -1.43 6.14 4.59
N LEU A 64 -0.13 6.34 4.34
CA LEU A 64 0.44 6.27 2.99
C LEU A 64 0.30 4.87 2.39
N LEU A 65 0.61 3.83 3.17
CA LEU A 65 0.40 2.44 2.77
C LEU A 65 -1.09 2.13 2.53
N PHE A 66 -1.98 2.56 3.43
CA PHE A 66 -3.42 2.42 3.29
C PHE A 66 -3.91 3.04 1.97
N SER A 67 -3.44 4.24 1.64
CA SER A 67 -3.81 4.93 0.40
C SER A 67 -3.38 4.17 -0.86
N GLN A 68 -2.23 3.48 -0.82
CA GLN A 68 -1.78 2.63 -1.93
C GLN A 68 -2.62 1.34 -2.04
N LEU A 69 -2.96 0.71 -0.92
CA LEU A 69 -3.80 -0.48 -0.91
C LEU A 69 -5.22 -0.24 -1.44
N GLN A 70 -5.77 0.96 -1.23
CA GLN A 70 -7.08 1.33 -1.79
C GLN A 70 -7.11 1.32 -3.33
N GLN A 71 -5.95 1.39 -3.99
CA GLN A 71 -5.82 1.29 -5.44
C GLN A 71 -5.79 -0.16 -5.94
N THR A 72 -5.92 -1.15 -5.04
CA THR A 72 -5.92 -2.58 -5.39
C THR A 72 -7.34 -3.09 -5.53
N ALA A 73 -7.70 -3.52 -6.75
CA ALA A 73 -9.02 -4.09 -6.99
C ALA A 73 -9.18 -5.44 -6.26
N GLY A 74 -10.37 -5.68 -5.72
CA GLY A 74 -10.66 -6.89 -4.95
C GLY A 74 -10.33 -6.78 -3.47
N LEU A 75 -9.75 -5.66 -3.02
CA LEU A 75 -9.37 -5.43 -1.63
C LEU A 75 -10.26 -4.36 -0.99
N ASN A 76 -10.80 -4.65 0.19
CA ASN A 76 -11.33 -3.65 1.11
C ASN A 76 -10.27 -3.37 2.17
N VAL A 77 -10.03 -2.10 2.48
CA VAL A 77 -9.00 -1.75 3.48
C VAL A 77 -9.66 -1.04 4.66
N ILE A 78 -9.41 -1.55 5.88
CA ILE A 78 -9.86 -0.93 7.13
C ILE A 78 -8.97 0.28 7.42
N PRO A 79 -9.54 1.46 7.71
CA PRO A 79 -8.78 2.67 8.03
C PRO A 79 -7.88 2.48 9.26
N VAL A 80 -6.68 3.08 9.24
CA VAL A 80 -5.64 2.94 10.27
C VAL A 80 -6.15 3.32 11.66
N ASN A 81 -6.98 4.37 11.78
CA ASN A 81 -7.57 4.81 13.05
C ASN A 81 -8.36 3.70 13.76
N ARG A 82 -9.08 2.84 13.00
CA ARG A 82 -9.83 1.71 13.57
C ARG A 82 -8.89 0.66 14.15
N VAL A 83 -7.74 0.44 13.53
CA VAL A 83 -6.71 -0.47 14.05
C VAL A 83 -6.11 0.10 15.33
N VAL A 84 -5.80 1.40 15.34
CA VAL A 84 -5.28 2.10 16.55
C VAL A 84 -6.24 1.99 17.71
N GLU A 85 -7.56 2.18 17.49
CA GLU A 85 -8.58 2.00 18.54
C GLU A 85 -8.55 0.58 19.15
N VAL A 86 -8.44 -0.45 18.29
CA VAL A 86 -8.37 -1.85 18.74
C VAL A 86 -7.08 -2.13 19.49
N LEU A 87 -5.93 -1.64 18.99
CA LEU A 87 -4.65 -1.77 19.67
C LEU A 87 -4.71 -1.15 21.09
N ALA A 88 -5.25 0.07 21.20
CA ALA A 88 -5.42 0.74 22.49
C ALA A 88 -6.36 -0.04 23.43
N ALA A 89 -7.50 -0.55 22.93
CA ALA A 89 -8.43 -1.34 23.71
C ALA A 89 -7.83 -2.65 24.20
N LEU A 90 -6.95 -3.29 23.42
CA LEU A 90 -6.25 -4.52 23.76
C LEU A 90 -4.96 -4.27 24.56
N ARG A 91 -4.54 -3.01 24.72
CA ARG A 91 -3.27 -2.59 25.33
C ARG A 91 -2.05 -3.17 24.63
N ILE A 92 -2.10 -3.20 23.31
CA ILE A 92 -0.98 -3.59 22.43
C ILE A 92 -0.34 -2.30 21.92
N GLU A 93 0.92 -2.07 22.23
CA GLU A 93 1.67 -0.93 21.71
C GLU A 93 2.13 -1.20 20.27
N GLN A 94 2.55 -2.43 20.01
CA GLN A 94 3.05 -2.89 18.73
C GLN A 94 2.73 -4.37 18.52
N VAL A 95 2.37 -4.75 17.29
CA VAL A 95 2.14 -6.15 16.94
C VAL A 95 3.47 -6.91 16.89
N GLN A 96 3.62 -7.91 17.77
CA GLN A 96 4.86 -8.65 17.99
C GLN A 96 4.76 -10.13 17.61
N SER A 97 3.53 -10.65 17.42
CA SER A 97 3.35 -12.06 17.09
C SER A 97 2.17 -12.30 16.15
N GLU A 98 2.19 -13.48 15.48
CA GLU A 98 1.09 -13.92 14.61
C GLU A 98 -0.23 -14.08 15.39
N GLU A 99 -0.17 -14.51 16.65
CA GLU A 99 -1.34 -14.69 17.51
C GLU A 99 -1.97 -13.35 17.84
N GLN A 100 -1.17 -12.32 18.15
CA GLN A 100 -1.67 -10.95 18.36
C GLN A 100 -2.34 -10.42 17.08
N ALA A 101 -1.71 -10.60 15.93
CA ALA A 101 -2.27 -10.20 14.63
C ALA A 101 -3.61 -10.92 14.36
N ALA A 102 -3.69 -12.23 14.65
CA ALA A 102 -4.91 -13.00 14.49
C ALA A 102 -6.04 -12.53 15.43
N ILE A 103 -5.74 -12.17 16.68
CA ILE A 103 -6.71 -11.61 17.62
C ILE A 103 -7.23 -10.25 17.11
N ILE A 104 -6.34 -9.38 16.64
CA ILE A 104 -6.70 -8.07 16.07
C ILE A 104 -7.61 -8.28 14.85
N CYS A 105 -7.25 -9.18 13.92
CA CYS A 105 -8.09 -9.51 12.76
C CYS A 105 -9.47 -10.04 13.16
N ASN A 106 -9.56 -10.85 14.20
CA ASN A 106 -10.84 -11.36 14.68
C ASN A 106 -11.71 -10.23 15.25
N VAL A 107 -11.14 -9.30 16.02
CA VAL A 107 -11.86 -8.14 16.60
C VAL A 107 -12.31 -7.18 15.48
N LEU A 108 -11.48 -6.92 14.49
CA LEU A 108 -11.79 -6.05 13.35
C LEU A 108 -12.69 -6.70 12.30
N GLY A 109 -12.79 -8.05 12.29
CA GLY A 109 -13.47 -8.78 11.23
C GLY A 109 -12.71 -8.77 9.89
N CYS A 110 -11.37 -8.61 9.91
CA CYS A 110 -10.57 -8.63 8.69
C CYS A 110 -10.01 -10.02 8.37
N ASP A 111 -9.59 -10.22 7.12
CA ASP A 111 -8.99 -11.46 6.64
C ASP A 111 -7.47 -11.48 6.84
N ALA A 112 -6.85 -10.29 6.85
CA ALA A 112 -5.43 -10.15 7.10
C ALA A 112 -5.08 -8.79 7.74
N LEU A 113 -3.98 -8.78 8.50
CA LEU A 113 -3.37 -7.58 9.07
C LEU A 113 -2.01 -7.36 8.41
N LEU A 114 -1.81 -6.19 7.84
CA LEU A 114 -0.55 -5.75 7.24
C LEU A 114 0.20 -4.86 8.23
N VAL A 115 1.44 -5.22 8.54
CA VAL A 115 2.32 -4.47 9.46
C VAL A 115 3.52 -3.97 8.67
N PRO A 116 3.60 -2.68 8.35
CA PRO A 116 4.77 -2.09 7.74
C PRO A 116 5.89 -1.89 8.75
N THR A 117 7.14 -2.11 8.33
CA THR A 117 8.33 -1.82 9.13
C THR A 117 9.28 -0.99 8.29
N ILE A 118 9.78 0.11 8.85
CA ILE A 118 10.72 1.04 8.21
C ILE A 118 12.10 0.77 8.78
N THR A 119 13.05 0.37 7.94
CA THR A 119 14.42 0.00 8.35
C THR A 119 15.46 1.07 7.98
N ALA A 120 15.14 1.92 7.02
CA ALA A 120 15.95 3.08 6.66
C ALA A 120 15.02 4.20 6.18
N TYR A 121 15.35 5.44 6.51
CA TYR A 121 14.57 6.61 6.12
C TYR A 121 15.50 7.82 6.00
N ASP A 122 15.69 8.31 4.79
CA ASP A 122 16.44 9.53 4.51
C ASP A 122 15.58 10.41 3.59
N PRO A 123 15.02 11.51 4.10
CA PRO A 123 14.13 12.38 3.33
C PRO A 123 14.85 13.38 2.43
N TYR A 124 16.18 13.44 2.47
CA TYR A 124 16.94 14.40 1.68
C TYR A 124 17.16 13.90 0.24
N ASP A 125 17.31 14.82 -0.70
CA ASP A 125 17.56 14.49 -2.12
C ASP A 125 19.01 13.99 -2.32
N PRO A 126 19.21 12.79 -2.86
CA PRO A 126 18.23 11.80 -3.32
C PRO A 126 17.61 10.99 -2.16
N PRO A 127 16.27 10.86 -2.10
CA PRO A 127 15.60 10.18 -0.99
C PRO A 127 15.90 8.69 -0.95
N LYS A 128 15.87 8.13 0.28
CA LYS A 128 16.12 6.72 0.50
C LYS A 128 15.16 6.15 1.54
N MET A 129 14.58 4.99 1.23
CA MET A 129 13.72 4.26 2.15
C MET A 129 13.95 2.77 2.08
N GLY A 130 14.20 2.16 3.24
CA GLY A 130 14.14 0.71 3.43
C GLY A 130 12.87 0.36 4.17
N ALA A 131 12.08 -0.56 3.62
CA ALA A 131 10.84 -0.98 4.26
C ALA A 131 10.56 -2.46 4.03
N SER A 132 9.76 -3.04 4.93
CA SER A 132 9.19 -4.36 4.75
C SER A 132 7.70 -4.35 5.06
N LEU A 133 6.95 -5.23 4.40
CA LEU A 133 5.55 -5.50 4.68
C LEU A 133 5.41 -6.92 5.20
N HIS A 134 4.76 -7.06 6.36
CA HIS A 134 4.43 -8.33 6.97
C HIS A 134 2.92 -8.51 6.95
N LEU A 135 2.43 -9.43 6.13
CA LEU A 135 1.00 -9.75 6.02
C LEU A 135 0.70 -10.98 6.86
N PHE A 136 -0.04 -10.80 7.95
CA PHE A 136 -0.54 -11.86 8.80
C PHE A 136 -1.97 -12.20 8.40
N ARG A 137 -2.21 -13.46 8.00
CA ARG A 137 -3.54 -13.93 7.64
C ARG A 137 -4.30 -14.36 8.89
N LYS A 138 -5.61 -14.16 8.87
CA LYS A 138 -6.48 -14.58 9.93
C LYS A 138 -6.37 -16.09 10.17
N THR A 139 -6.15 -16.47 11.43
CA THR A 139 -6.26 -17.84 11.90
C THR A 139 -7.38 -17.92 12.94
N ASN A 140 -8.03 -19.06 13.06
CA ASN A 140 -9.11 -19.24 14.05
C ASN A 140 -8.53 -19.46 15.46
N VAL A 141 -8.11 -18.35 16.08
CA VAL A 141 -7.61 -18.36 17.50
C VAL A 141 -8.69 -18.02 18.52
N MET A 142 -9.87 -17.56 18.09
CA MET A 142 -10.95 -17.19 19.00
C MET A 142 -11.84 -18.40 19.31
N ASN A 143 -11.76 -18.91 20.53
CA ASN A 143 -12.81 -19.76 21.08
C ASN A 143 -13.95 -18.87 21.60
N ALA A 144 -15.20 -19.24 21.29
CA ALA A 144 -16.38 -18.50 21.77
C ALA A 144 -16.35 -18.36 23.30
N GLY A 145 -16.41 -17.12 23.79
CA GLY A 145 -16.49 -16.82 25.22
C GLY A 145 -15.17 -16.47 25.89
N VAL A 146 -14.04 -16.41 25.18
CA VAL A 146 -12.76 -15.96 25.77
C VAL A 146 -12.56 -14.47 25.49
N ASP A 147 -12.20 -13.70 26.54
CA ASP A 147 -11.88 -12.27 26.39
C ASP A 147 -10.63 -12.10 25.49
N PRO A 148 -10.70 -11.31 24.42
CA PRO A 148 -9.55 -11.04 23.55
C PRO A 148 -8.31 -10.51 24.30
N ARG A 149 -8.50 -9.75 25.39
CA ARG A 149 -7.39 -9.25 26.21
C ARG A 149 -6.65 -10.37 26.94
N GLU A 150 -7.37 -11.41 27.36
CA GLU A 150 -6.77 -12.59 27.98
C GLU A 150 -5.97 -13.39 26.93
N LEU A 151 -6.49 -13.51 25.71
CA LEU A 151 -5.77 -14.16 24.62
C LEU A 151 -4.48 -13.41 24.29
N VAL A 152 -4.51 -12.07 24.24
CA VAL A 152 -3.31 -11.24 24.00
C VAL A 152 -2.26 -11.46 25.10
N ARG A 153 -2.67 -11.53 26.38
CA ARG A 153 -1.73 -11.79 27.49
C ARG A 153 -1.06 -13.16 27.36
N ARG A 154 -1.76 -14.16 26.84
CA ARG A 154 -1.22 -15.51 26.59
C ARG A 154 -0.35 -15.57 25.35
N ALA A 155 -0.63 -14.74 24.35
CA ALA A 155 0.09 -14.64 23.08
C ALA A 155 1.40 -13.82 23.16
N THR A 156 1.87 -13.46 24.36
CA THR A 156 3.15 -12.76 24.52
C THR A 156 4.29 -13.71 24.11
N PRO A 157 5.22 -13.29 23.24
CA PRO A 157 6.26 -14.16 22.69
C PRO A 157 7.11 -14.79 23.81
N LYS A 158 7.20 -16.11 23.82
CA LYS A 158 8.19 -16.83 24.62
C LYS A 158 9.46 -17.00 23.78
N PRO A 159 10.64 -16.69 24.33
CA PRO A 159 11.89 -16.62 23.54
C PRO A 159 12.36 -17.93 22.89
N ASN A 160 11.68 -19.05 23.01
CA ASN A 160 12.21 -20.37 22.64
C ASN A 160 11.23 -21.38 22.03
N GLU A 161 10.12 -20.96 21.44
CA GLU A 161 9.24 -21.91 20.72
C GLU A 161 9.28 -21.67 19.21
N SER A 162 10.25 -22.30 18.54
CA SER A 162 10.23 -22.48 17.08
C SER A 162 9.27 -23.63 16.74
N THR A 163 7.99 -23.34 16.61
CA THR A 163 7.04 -24.28 16.00
C THR A 163 7.07 -24.09 14.49
N PRO A 164 7.38 -25.14 13.69
CA PRO A 164 7.24 -25.05 12.24
C PRO A 164 5.75 -25.22 11.88
N ALA A 165 4.92 -24.28 12.25
CA ALA A 165 3.61 -24.13 11.66
C ALA A 165 3.80 -23.53 10.26
N ARG A 166 3.00 -23.96 9.27
CA ARG A 166 2.86 -23.24 8.00
C ARG A 166 2.73 -21.77 8.34
N SER A 167 3.77 -20.97 8.05
CA SER A 167 3.78 -19.56 8.42
C SER A 167 2.53 -18.90 7.84
N SER A 168 1.65 -18.44 8.70
CA SER A 168 0.45 -17.72 8.31
C SER A 168 0.77 -16.30 7.85
N PHE A 169 2.05 -15.95 7.78
CA PHE A 169 2.49 -14.65 7.33
C PHE A 169 3.29 -14.70 6.02
N LEU A 170 3.14 -13.63 5.24
CA LEU A 170 3.94 -13.35 4.06
C LEU A 170 4.77 -12.10 4.32
N GLN A 171 5.98 -12.09 3.78
CA GLN A 171 6.88 -10.94 3.91
C GLN A 171 7.44 -10.55 2.56
N VAL A 172 7.53 -9.23 2.35
CA VAL A 172 8.32 -8.59 1.30
C VAL A 172 9.22 -7.55 1.92
N VAL A 173 10.42 -7.36 1.38
CA VAL A 173 11.43 -6.43 1.90
C VAL A 173 12.07 -5.72 0.73
N GLY A 174 12.20 -4.39 0.80
CA GLY A 174 12.87 -3.62 -0.24
C GLY A 174 13.72 -2.49 0.33
N MET A 175 14.79 -2.16 -0.40
CA MET A 175 15.60 -0.98 -0.18
C MET A 175 15.55 -0.13 -1.45
N PHE A 176 15.02 1.06 -1.33
CA PHE A 176 14.82 2.01 -2.41
C PHE A 176 15.72 3.23 -2.17
N ASP A 177 16.74 3.36 -2.99
CA ASP A 177 17.70 4.47 -2.93
C ASP A 177 17.65 5.22 -4.26
N ALA A 178 17.15 6.46 -4.26
CA ALA A 178 17.00 7.26 -5.48
C ALA A 178 18.34 7.78 -6.03
N ALA A 179 19.45 7.57 -5.34
CA ALA A 179 20.79 7.73 -5.91
C ALA A 179 21.06 6.66 -6.99
N ASN A 180 20.40 5.49 -6.87
CA ASN A 180 20.47 4.45 -7.89
C ASN A 180 19.59 4.82 -9.09
N GLY A 181 20.15 4.78 -10.29
CA GLY A 181 19.47 5.17 -11.53
C GLY A 181 18.23 4.33 -11.85
N SER A 182 18.22 3.03 -11.54
CA SER A 182 17.05 2.17 -11.75
C SER A 182 15.90 2.52 -10.81
N THR A 183 16.18 2.74 -9.52
CA THR A 183 15.18 3.16 -8.53
C THR A 183 14.61 4.53 -8.89
N ARG A 184 15.48 5.47 -9.28
CA ARG A 184 15.05 6.81 -9.73
C ARG A 184 14.13 6.71 -10.95
N ALA A 185 14.49 5.91 -11.95
CA ALA A 185 13.68 5.72 -13.15
C ALA A 185 12.31 5.09 -12.81
N ALA A 186 12.27 4.10 -11.91
CA ALA A 186 11.03 3.48 -11.44
C ALA A 186 10.13 4.48 -10.71
N ALA A 187 10.68 5.34 -9.83
CA ALA A 187 9.93 6.36 -9.14
C ALA A 187 9.34 7.40 -10.10
N LEU A 188 10.08 7.81 -11.12
CA LEU A 188 9.60 8.74 -12.15
C LEU A 188 8.53 8.08 -13.05
N LEU A 189 8.65 6.78 -13.34
CA LEU A 189 7.62 6.03 -14.08
C LEU A 189 6.33 5.93 -13.25
N TYR A 190 6.44 5.59 -11.97
CA TYR A 190 5.31 5.57 -11.04
C TYR A 190 4.60 6.94 -10.95
N ALA A 191 5.37 8.03 -11.02
CA ALA A 191 4.82 9.39 -11.01
C ALA A 191 3.97 9.73 -12.24
N GLN A 192 4.16 9.03 -13.37
CA GLN A 192 3.39 9.29 -14.60
C GLN A 192 1.91 9.03 -14.38
N GLY A 193 1.07 10.02 -14.71
CA GLY A 193 -0.37 9.98 -14.49
C GLY A 193 -0.83 10.26 -13.04
N ARG A 194 0.11 10.31 -12.07
CA ARG A 194 -0.15 10.61 -10.65
C ARG A 194 0.29 12.02 -10.25
N ASN A 195 1.21 12.62 -10.98
CA ASN A 195 1.69 13.97 -10.73
C ASN A 195 0.75 15.01 -11.36
N ASP A 196 0.67 16.19 -10.73
CA ASP A 196 0.09 17.35 -11.36
C ASP A 196 1.08 17.93 -12.39
N PRO A 197 0.78 17.91 -13.70
CA PRO A 197 1.67 18.47 -14.72
C PRO A 197 1.87 19.99 -14.59
N ALA A 198 0.91 20.69 -13.99
CA ALA A 198 0.97 22.13 -13.75
C ALA A 198 1.67 22.48 -12.43
N GLY A 199 1.95 21.47 -11.61
CA GLY A 199 2.65 21.65 -10.34
C GLY A 199 4.13 22.03 -10.53
N PRO A 200 4.75 22.71 -9.55
CA PRO A 200 6.10 23.28 -9.67
C PRO A 200 7.19 22.25 -9.91
N TYR A 201 6.99 21.01 -9.49
CA TYR A 201 7.96 19.92 -9.61
C TYR A 201 7.53 18.82 -10.57
N GLY A 202 6.26 18.75 -10.98
CA GLY A 202 5.73 17.67 -11.81
C GLY A 202 6.11 16.29 -11.27
N ALA A 203 6.59 15.39 -12.14
CA ALA A 203 7.04 14.05 -11.74
C ALA A 203 8.24 14.04 -10.78
N LYS A 204 9.10 15.08 -10.83
CA LYS A 204 10.25 15.21 -9.92
C LYS A 204 9.83 15.37 -8.46
N GLY A 205 8.59 15.81 -8.18
CA GLY A 205 8.05 15.88 -6.82
C GLY A 205 8.14 14.55 -6.07
N TYR A 206 8.10 13.43 -6.79
CA TYR A 206 8.26 12.08 -6.24
C TYR A 206 9.70 11.74 -5.80
N LEU A 207 10.68 12.59 -6.12
CA LEU A 207 12.07 12.47 -5.67
C LEU A 207 12.43 13.56 -4.65
N ILE A 208 11.56 14.52 -4.39
CA ILE A 208 11.81 15.67 -3.49
C ILE A 208 10.94 15.55 -2.22
N GLU A 209 9.68 15.15 -2.38
CA GLU A 209 8.73 15.01 -1.28
C GLU A 209 8.73 13.57 -0.78
N MET A 210 9.21 13.36 0.45
CA MET A 210 9.38 12.01 1.00
C MET A 210 8.06 11.23 1.12
N ASP A 211 6.93 11.90 1.34
CA ASP A 211 5.62 11.25 1.40
C ASP A 211 5.24 10.66 0.04
N ARG A 212 5.50 11.37 -1.06
CA ARG A 212 5.28 10.86 -2.43
C ARG A 212 6.24 9.72 -2.75
N TYR A 213 7.49 9.83 -2.30
CA TYR A 213 8.48 8.77 -2.45
C TYR A 213 8.08 7.52 -1.65
N SER A 214 7.61 7.67 -0.42
CA SER A 214 7.06 6.58 0.39
C SER A 214 5.87 5.91 -0.30
N GLY A 215 4.99 6.68 -0.96
CA GLY A 215 3.90 6.15 -1.78
C GLY A 215 4.40 5.24 -2.91
N PHE A 216 5.46 5.63 -3.62
CA PHE A 216 6.13 4.78 -4.62
C PHE A 216 6.70 3.51 -4.01
N VAL A 217 7.39 3.62 -2.86
CA VAL A 217 7.97 2.47 -2.16
C VAL A 217 6.90 1.46 -1.77
N TYR A 218 5.81 1.93 -1.15
CA TYR A 218 4.71 1.06 -0.76
C TYR A 218 4.00 0.42 -1.96
N HIS A 219 3.80 1.18 -3.04
CA HIS A 219 3.26 0.62 -4.28
C HIS A 219 4.10 -0.56 -4.78
N SER A 220 5.43 -0.39 -4.86
CA SER A 220 6.35 -1.43 -5.32
C SER A 220 6.34 -2.66 -4.40
N LEU A 221 6.29 -2.45 -3.08
CA LEU A 221 6.21 -3.55 -2.11
C LEU A 221 4.86 -4.27 -2.17
N ILE A 222 3.76 -3.57 -2.42
CA ILE A 222 2.44 -4.18 -2.60
C ILE A 222 2.44 -5.02 -3.88
N GLU A 223 2.97 -4.51 -5.00
CA GLU A 223 3.09 -5.29 -6.23
C GLU A 223 3.85 -6.60 -6.00
N GLU A 224 5.00 -6.54 -5.32
CA GLU A 224 5.78 -7.73 -4.97
C GLU A 224 5.00 -8.68 -4.05
N LEU A 225 4.27 -8.15 -3.07
CA LEU A 225 3.44 -8.94 -2.17
C LEU A 225 2.33 -9.69 -2.91
N LEU A 226 1.64 -9.00 -3.85
CA LEU A 226 0.55 -9.57 -4.65
C LEU A 226 1.03 -10.67 -5.62
N LEU A 227 2.30 -10.66 -6.00
CA LEU A 227 2.90 -11.71 -6.83
C LEU A 227 3.27 -12.99 -6.04
N LYS A 228 3.15 -12.99 -4.70
CA LYS A 228 3.47 -14.19 -3.90
C LYS A 228 2.43 -15.29 -4.16
N PRO A 229 2.86 -16.51 -4.58
CA PRO A 229 1.92 -17.61 -4.91
C PRO A 229 0.98 -17.98 -3.78
N ALA A 230 1.43 -17.83 -2.53
CA ALA A 230 0.64 -18.12 -1.35
C ALA A 230 -0.60 -17.21 -1.18
N LEU A 231 -0.71 -16.08 -1.90
CA LEU A 231 -1.93 -15.27 -1.94
C LEU A 231 -2.96 -15.84 -2.92
N ALA A 232 -2.52 -16.49 -4.00
CA ALA A 232 -3.40 -17.11 -4.98
C ALA A 232 -4.07 -18.39 -4.43
N ASP A 233 -3.41 -19.09 -3.50
CA ASP A 233 -3.88 -20.35 -2.90
C ASP A 233 -4.83 -20.15 -1.70
N ALA A 234 -5.14 -18.92 -1.32
CA ALA A 234 -6.05 -18.59 -0.24
C ALA A 234 -7.52 -18.84 -0.67
N ARG A 235 -7.95 -20.10 -0.58
CA ARG A 235 -9.36 -20.56 -0.71
C ARG A 235 -9.95 -20.86 0.65
#